data_33c833ddbad64f76190fa8cdcf1808e2
#
_entry.id   33c833ddbad64f76190fa8cdcf1808e2
#
_cell.length_a   1.000
_cell.length_b   1.000
_cell.length_c   1.000
_cell.angle_alpha   90.00
_cell.angle_beta   90.00
_cell.angle_gamma   90.00
#
_symmetry.space_group_name_H-M   'P 1'
#
loop_
_entity.id
_entity.type
_entity.pdbx_description
1 polymer ?
#
loop_
_entity_poly.entity_id
_entity_poly.type
_entity_poly.pdbx_seq_one_letter_code
_entity_poly.pdbx_strand_id
1 'polypeptide(L)'
;ASKPSESATLIGARMVHRIAAVAALMLIIAMLVTCLGTRPVPWQACAMTIALLLLALFLAVLGRWSSSARVPAVAIGNLLGGFAMLALCWRLIVMPDPGVESTGAVKRSGWLRTGAWLGVAVLLCQIALGGLVSASYSGLSCTGLTGCAEMSGTIEPPGAIPAQAKLSIPQALNPWREPIFSPASPANSAGVIPHMAHRYGAFASLLVLLPLGLLALRNGRHRSGLFLLALLVAQAGLGIVLIAFALPLWGALAHNLIAAMMLAMVFSLI
;
A
#
# COMPACT_ATOMS: atom_id res chain seq x y z
N ALA A 1 0.93 11.30 35.94
CA ALA A 1 1.78 11.40 34.76
C ALA A 1 1.00 12.15 33.67
N SER A 2 1.40 13.39 33.36
CA SER A 2 0.81 14.19 32.27
C SER A 2 1.09 13.51 30.92
N LYS A 3 0.04 13.33 30.11
CA LYS A 3 0.22 12.88 28.71
C LYS A 3 1.17 13.86 27.99
N PRO A 4 2.17 13.37 27.25
CA PRO A 4 2.98 14.24 26.41
C PRO A 4 2.07 15.05 25.49
N SER A 5 2.28 16.37 25.41
CA SER A 5 1.53 17.24 24.51
C SER A 5 1.77 16.78 23.06
N GLU A 6 0.72 16.38 22.35
CA GLU A 6 0.83 16.08 20.92
C GLU A 6 1.31 17.33 20.18
N SER A 7 2.26 17.15 19.24
CA SER A 7 2.75 18.29 18.46
C SER A 7 1.62 18.90 17.61
N ALA A 8 1.60 20.23 17.48
CA ALA A 8 0.60 20.96 16.71
C ALA A 8 0.52 20.46 15.25
N THR A 9 1.65 20.02 14.69
CA THR A 9 1.73 19.42 13.34
C THR A 9 0.95 18.13 13.23
N LEU A 10 1.00 17.26 14.24
CA LEU A 10 0.26 15.99 14.27
C LEU A 10 -1.25 16.22 14.37
N ILE A 11 -1.66 17.18 15.23
CA ILE A 11 -3.07 17.57 15.36
C ILE A 11 -3.58 18.13 14.02
N GLY A 12 -2.80 19.03 13.38
CA GLY A 12 -3.14 19.59 12.08
C GLY A 12 -3.29 18.52 11.00
N ALA A 13 -2.34 17.58 10.89
CA ALA A 13 -2.40 16.48 9.93
C ALA A 13 -3.65 15.60 10.11
N ARG A 14 -4.02 15.29 11.35
CA ARG A 14 -5.24 14.53 11.66
C ARG A 14 -6.52 15.29 11.28
N MET A 15 -6.55 16.63 11.50
CA MET A 15 -7.69 17.46 11.10
C MET A 15 -7.84 17.50 9.58
N VAL A 16 -6.76 17.74 8.84
CA VAL A 16 -6.75 17.74 7.36
C VAL A 16 -7.24 16.38 6.84
N HIS A 17 -6.73 15.29 7.38
CA HIS A 17 -7.16 13.96 6.99
C HIS A 17 -8.68 13.74 7.23
N ARG A 18 -9.21 14.15 8.38
CA ARG A 18 -10.65 14.01 8.70
C ARG A 18 -11.51 14.84 7.75
N ILE A 19 -11.13 16.09 7.47
CA ILE A 19 -11.85 16.96 6.54
C ILE A 19 -11.84 16.34 5.14
N ALA A 20 -10.68 15.88 4.66
CA ALA A 20 -10.56 15.21 3.36
C ALA A 20 -11.41 13.93 3.28
N ALA A 21 -11.44 13.13 4.35
CA ALA A 21 -12.25 11.90 4.41
C ALA A 21 -13.75 12.20 4.34
N VAL A 22 -14.23 13.24 5.06
CA VAL A 22 -15.64 13.68 4.99
C VAL A 22 -15.97 14.20 3.60
N ALA A 23 -15.12 15.05 3.01
CA ALA A 23 -15.31 15.55 1.66
C ALA A 23 -15.36 14.41 0.62
N ALA A 24 -14.46 13.45 0.72
CA ALA A 24 -14.46 12.26 -0.15
C ALA A 24 -15.76 11.45 0.00
N LEU A 25 -16.23 11.22 1.23
CA LEU A 25 -17.50 10.51 1.48
C LEU A 25 -18.69 11.23 0.84
N MET A 26 -18.76 12.57 1.00
CA MET A 26 -19.83 13.38 0.38
C MET A 26 -19.79 13.30 -1.15
N LEU A 27 -18.60 13.34 -1.74
CA LEU A 27 -18.43 13.20 -3.20
C LEU A 27 -18.86 11.80 -3.67
N ILE A 28 -18.51 10.73 -2.94
CA ILE A 28 -18.92 9.37 -3.28
C ILE A 28 -20.46 9.23 -3.23
N ILE A 29 -21.10 9.81 -2.23
CA ILE A 29 -22.57 9.83 -2.13
C ILE A 29 -23.18 10.60 -3.32
N ALA A 30 -22.65 11.78 -3.62
CA ALA A 30 -23.09 12.57 -4.77
C ALA A 30 -22.93 11.80 -6.10
N MET A 31 -21.78 11.14 -6.30
CA MET A 31 -21.55 10.27 -7.46
C MET A 31 -22.56 9.11 -7.52
N LEU A 32 -22.90 8.50 -6.40
CA LEU A 32 -23.89 7.41 -6.37
C LEU A 32 -25.29 7.93 -6.75
N VAL A 33 -25.70 9.06 -6.20
CA VAL A 33 -27.00 9.67 -6.52
C VAL A 33 -27.09 10.03 -8.00
N THR A 34 -26.05 10.66 -8.57
CA THR A 34 -26.00 10.99 -10.00
C THR A 34 -26.01 9.74 -10.87
N CYS A 35 -25.23 8.71 -10.49
CA CYS A 35 -25.14 7.45 -11.21
C CYS A 35 -26.51 6.73 -11.26
N LEU A 36 -27.24 6.67 -10.16
CA LEU A 36 -28.57 6.06 -10.08
C LEU A 36 -29.65 6.90 -10.77
N GLY A 37 -29.46 8.24 -10.86
CA GLY A 37 -30.36 9.15 -11.56
C GLY A 37 -30.22 9.14 -13.09
N THR A 38 -29.10 8.68 -13.62
CA THR A 38 -28.83 8.64 -15.06
C THR A 38 -29.66 7.55 -15.76
N ARG A 39 -30.14 7.84 -16.96
CA ARG A 39 -30.90 6.86 -17.77
C ARG A 39 -30.28 6.73 -19.16
N PRO A 40 -29.96 5.51 -19.62
CA PRO A 40 -30.00 4.24 -18.90
C PRO A 40 -28.98 4.19 -17.75
N VAL A 41 -29.29 3.44 -16.68
CA VAL A 41 -28.42 3.35 -15.51
C VAL A 41 -27.09 2.66 -15.87
N PRO A 42 -25.93 3.30 -15.65
CA PRO A 42 -24.62 2.70 -15.91
C PRO A 42 -24.22 1.75 -14.76
N TRP A 43 -24.83 0.56 -14.70
CA TRP A 43 -24.69 -0.37 -13.57
C TRP A 43 -23.26 -0.69 -13.16
N GLN A 44 -22.32 -0.72 -14.11
CA GLN A 44 -20.91 -0.98 -13.79
C GLN A 44 -20.29 0.16 -12.98
N ALA A 45 -20.55 1.42 -13.36
CA ALA A 45 -20.10 2.59 -12.60
C ALA A 45 -20.79 2.65 -11.24
N CYS A 46 -22.11 2.39 -11.18
CA CYS A 46 -22.85 2.36 -9.92
C CYS A 46 -22.30 1.30 -8.97
N ALA A 47 -22.00 0.09 -9.44
CA ALA A 47 -21.44 -0.98 -8.61
C ALA A 47 -20.06 -0.59 -8.05
N MET A 48 -19.20 0.05 -8.85
CA MET A 48 -17.91 0.56 -8.37
C MET A 48 -18.07 1.70 -7.35
N THR A 49 -19.04 2.59 -7.56
CA THR A 49 -19.33 3.66 -6.60
C THR A 49 -19.89 3.13 -5.29
N ILE A 50 -20.73 2.08 -5.34
CA ILE A 50 -21.19 1.36 -4.14
C ILE A 50 -20.00 0.71 -3.42
N ALA A 51 -19.09 0.06 -4.16
CA ALA A 51 -17.87 -0.51 -3.57
C ALA A 51 -17.01 0.57 -2.89
N LEU A 52 -16.86 1.74 -3.50
CA LEU A 52 -16.19 2.90 -2.90
C LEU A 52 -16.87 3.35 -1.61
N LEU A 53 -18.20 3.43 -1.59
CA LEU A 53 -18.96 3.81 -0.41
C LEU A 53 -18.76 2.82 0.73
N LEU A 54 -18.90 1.53 0.45
CA LEU A 54 -18.69 0.48 1.46
C LEU A 54 -17.26 0.50 2.00
N LEU A 55 -16.27 0.69 1.13
CA LEU A 55 -14.87 0.80 1.52
C LEU A 55 -14.61 2.05 2.37
N ALA A 56 -15.20 3.20 2.02
CA ALA A 56 -15.08 4.43 2.80
C ALA A 56 -15.68 4.28 4.20
N LEU A 57 -16.86 3.64 4.31
CA LEU A 57 -17.49 3.34 5.60
C LEU A 57 -16.64 2.37 6.43
N PHE A 58 -16.11 1.31 5.82
CA PHE A 58 -15.19 0.38 6.48
C PHE A 58 -13.96 1.12 7.03
N LEU A 59 -13.32 1.98 6.23
CA LEU A 59 -12.16 2.75 6.65
C LEU A 59 -12.50 3.77 7.75
N ALA A 60 -13.70 4.34 7.76
CA ALA A 60 -14.15 5.22 8.82
C ALA A 60 -14.25 4.47 10.17
N VAL A 61 -14.80 3.25 10.16
CA VAL A 61 -14.85 2.37 11.34
C VAL A 61 -13.45 1.97 11.78
N LEU A 62 -12.60 1.54 10.85
CA LEU A 62 -11.22 1.13 11.12
C LEU A 62 -10.38 2.29 11.67
N GLY A 63 -10.58 3.50 11.13
CA GLY A 63 -9.92 4.73 11.57
C GLY A 63 -10.26 5.10 13.02
N ARG A 64 -11.47 4.80 13.48
CA ARG A 64 -11.85 5.01 14.88
C ARG A 64 -11.07 4.07 15.83
N TRP A 65 -10.82 2.83 15.41
CA TRP A 65 -10.00 1.89 16.18
C TRP A 65 -8.50 2.18 16.10
N SER A 66 -8.04 2.79 15.01
CA SER A 66 -6.63 3.15 14.80
C SER A 66 -6.03 4.01 15.92
N SER A 67 -6.84 4.79 16.62
CA SER A 67 -6.38 5.63 17.74
C SER A 67 -6.07 4.84 19.02
N SER A 68 -6.63 3.65 19.17
CA SER A 68 -6.49 2.80 20.38
C SER A 68 -5.75 1.49 20.10
N ALA A 69 -5.82 0.98 18.87
CA ALA A 69 -5.20 -0.29 18.52
C ALA A 69 -3.71 -0.09 18.20
N ARG A 70 -2.85 -0.81 18.91
CA ARG A 70 -1.39 -0.82 18.70
C ARG A 70 -0.94 -1.92 17.72
N VAL A 71 -1.89 -2.68 17.17
CA VAL A 71 -1.60 -3.81 16.29
C VAL A 71 -1.39 -3.38 14.84
N PRO A 72 -0.38 -3.89 14.15
CA PRO A 72 -0.10 -3.58 12.74
C PRO A 72 -1.27 -3.81 11.79
N ALA A 73 -2.15 -4.78 12.08
CA ALA A 73 -3.31 -5.11 11.25
C ALA A 73 -4.19 -3.90 10.93
N VAL A 74 -4.39 -3.00 11.89
CA VAL A 74 -5.20 -1.79 11.69
C VAL A 74 -4.52 -0.80 10.75
N ALA A 75 -3.20 -0.59 10.90
CA ALA A 75 -2.43 0.26 10.01
C ALA A 75 -2.38 -0.29 8.58
N ILE A 76 -2.18 -1.61 8.44
CA ILE A 76 -2.18 -2.32 7.14
C ILE A 76 -3.56 -2.20 6.48
N GLY A 77 -4.65 -2.42 7.24
CA GLY A 77 -6.01 -2.29 6.73
C GLY A 77 -6.32 -0.89 6.22
N ASN A 78 -5.91 0.16 6.94
CA ASN A 78 -6.05 1.55 6.51
C ASN A 78 -5.23 1.84 5.24
N LEU A 79 -4.00 1.34 5.15
CA LEU A 79 -3.13 1.51 3.99
C LEU A 79 -3.71 0.83 2.75
N LEU A 80 -4.05 -0.45 2.86
CA LEU A 80 -4.63 -1.23 1.76
C LEU A 80 -5.96 -0.64 1.30
N GLY A 81 -6.83 -0.25 2.24
CA GLY A 81 -8.11 0.34 1.92
C GLY A 81 -7.98 1.70 1.23
N GLY A 82 -7.05 2.55 1.68
CA GLY A 82 -6.76 3.83 1.01
C GLY A 82 -6.25 3.64 -0.42
N PHE A 83 -5.36 2.67 -0.65
CA PHE A 83 -4.84 2.36 -1.99
C PHE A 83 -5.92 1.74 -2.88
N ALA A 84 -6.78 0.87 -2.34
CA ALA A 84 -7.93 0.32 -3.06
C ALA A 84 -8.94 1.41 -3.44
N MET A 85 -9.20 2.40 -2.57
CA MET A 85 -10.02 3.57 -2.92
C MET A 85 -9.43 4.33 -4.10
N LEU A 86 -8.12 4.61 -4.08
CA LEU A 86 -7.47 5.29 -5.21
C LEU A 86 -7.57 4.47 -6.49
N ALA A 87 -7.36 3.16 -6.43
CA ALA A 87 -7.45 2.28 -7.59
C ALA A 87 -8.88 2.23 -8.16
N LEU A 88 -9.92 2.18 -7.32
CA LEU A 88 -11.32 2.25 -7.74
C LEU A 88 -11.67 3.60 -8.36
N CYS A 89 -11.24 4.71 -7.75
CA CYS A 89 -11.42 6.05 -8.31
C CYS A 89 -10.75 6.17 -9.69
N TRP A 90 -9.50 5.72 -9.80
CA TRP A 90 -8.78 5.71 -11.05
C TRP A 90 -9.51 4.88 -12.12
N ARG A 91 -10.01 3.71 -11.75
CA ARG A 91 -10.76 2.85 -12.66
C ARG A 91 -12.04 3.50 -13.17
N LEU A 92 -12.76 4.25 -12.32
CA LEU A 92 -13.93 5.03 -12.71
C LEU A 92 -13.58 6.12 -13.73
N ILE A 93 -12.44 6.81 -13.53
CA ILE A 93 -11.98 7.88 -14.44
C ILE A 93 -11.63 7.32 -15.83
N VAL A 94 -11.01 6.14 -15.89
CA VAL A 94 -10.55 5.56 -17.17
C VAL A 94 -11.57 4.61 -17.81
N MET A 95 -12.77 4.48 -17.23
CA MET A 95 -13.85 3.70 -17.85
C MET A 95 -14.32 4.38 -19.14
N PRO A 96 -14.50 3.60 -20.23
CA PRO A 96 -15.12 4.13 -21.45
C PRO A 96 -16.55 4.55 -21.18
N ASP A 97 -16.97 5.66 -21.78
CA ASP A 97 -18.38 6.07 -21.76
C ASP A 97 -19.24 5.00 -22.45
N PRO A 98 -20.41 4.63 -21.87
CA PRO A 98 -21.30 3.62 -22.43
C PRO A 98 -21.81 3.89 -23.85
N GLY A 99 -21.73 5.15 -24.31
CA GLY A 99 -22.22 5.58 -25.63
C GLY A 99 -21.13 5.75 -26.71
N VAL A 100 -19.86 5.60 -26.35
CA VAL A 100 -18.76 5.71 -27.31
C VAL A 100 -18.40 4.30 -27.79
N GLU A 101 -18.89 3.92 -28.97
CA GLU A 101 -18.35 2.76 -29.67
C GLU A 101 -16.84 2.98 -29.88
N SER A 102 -16.03 2.24 -29.17
CA SER A 102 -14.58 2.25 -29.38
C SER A 102 -14.31 1.64 -30.77
N THR A 103 -14.25 2.52 -31.78
CA THR A 103 -13.74 2.17 -33.13
C THR A 103 -12.29 1.72 -32.96
N GLY A 104 -12.07 0.43 -32.78
CA GLY A 104 -10.76 -0.15 -32.51
C GLY A 104 -10.65 -0.80 -31.13
N ALA A 105 -11.67 -1.54 -30.71
CA ALA A 105 -11.59 -2.37 -29.51
C ALA A 105 -10.39 -3.32 -29.63
N VAL A 106 -9.26 -2.91 -29.02
CA VAL A 106 -8.10 -3.78 -28.85
C VAL A 106 -8.62 -5.02 -28.12
N LYS A 107 -8.66 -6.15 -28.84
CA LYS A 107 -9.14 -7.43 -28.32
C LYS A 107 -8.38 -7.71 -27.02
N ARG A 108 -9.07 -7.61 -25.88
CA ARG A 108 -8.42 -7.84 -24.57
C ARG A 108 -7.91 -9.26 -24.55
N SER A 109 -6.60 -9.44 -24.59
CA SER A 109 -5.99 -10.75 -24.44
C SER A 109 -6.36 -11.32 -23.06
N GLY A 110 -6.87 -12.53 -23.00
CA GLY A 110 -7.18 -13.21 -21.75
C GLY A 110 -5.97 -13.24 -20.81
N TRP A 111 -4.78 -13.42 -21.39
CA TRP A 111 -3.51 -13.41 -20.66
C TRP A 111 -3.20 -12.07 -19.98
N LEU A 112 -3.52 -10.95 -20.63
CA LEU A 112 -3.33 -9.63 -20.02
C LEU A 112 -4.23 -9.46 -18.79
N ARG A 113 -5.48 -9.88 -18.90
CA ARG A 113 -6.43 -9.81 -17.77
C ARG A 113 -6.02 -10.71 -16.61
N THR A 114 -5.63 -11.96 -16.91
CA THR A 114 -5.14 -12.90 -15.88
C THR A 114 -3.86 -12.37 -15.22
N GLY A 115 -2.91 -11.86 -16.01
CA GLY A 115 -1.70 -11.24 -15.51
C GLY A 115 -1.98 -10.00 -14.65
N ALA A 116 -2.98 -9.20 -15.01
CA ALA A 116 -3.39 -8.04 -14.21
C ALA A 116 -3.99 -8.46 -12.86
N TRP A 117 -4.84 -9.49 -12.81
CA TRP A 117 -5.35 -10.03 -11.54
C TRP A 117 -4.23 -10.58 -10.65
N LEU A 118 -3.28 -11.32 -11.24
CA LEU A 118 -2.10 -11.79 -10.51
C LEU A 118 -1.26 -10.60 -10.00
N GLY A 119 -1.08 -9.58 -10.82
CA GLY A 119 -0.38 -8.35 -10.45
C GLY A 119 -1.05 -7.62 -9.28
N VAL A 120 -2.39 -7.52 -9.29
CA VAL A 120 -3.15 -6.96 -8.15
C VAL A 120 -2.91 -7.78 -6.89
N ALA A 121 -3.02 -9.10 -6.95
CA ALA A 121 -2.84 -9.98 -5.79
C ALA A 121 -1.44 -9.84 -5.19
N VAL A 122 -0.41 -9.86 -6.05
CA VAL A 122 0.99 -9.73 -5.61
C VAL A 122 1.26 -8.34 -5.04
N LEU A 123 0.73 -7.27 -5.64
CA LEU A 123 0.87 -5.91 -5.11
C LEU A 123 0.17 -5.75 -3.75
N LEU A 124 -1.03 -6.29 -3.57
CA LEU A 124 -1.72 -6.23 -2.29
C LEU A 124 -0.91 -6.94 -1.19
N CYS A 125 -0.35 -8.12 -1.48
CA CYS A 125 0.54 -8.82 -0.55
C CYS A 125 1.80 -7.99 -0.25
N GLN A 126 2.43 -7.41 -1.28
CA GLN A 126 3.64 -6.60 -1.12
C GLN A 126 3.39 -5.32 -0.31
N ILE A 127 2.27 -4.64 -0.55
CA ILE A 127 1.84 -3.46 0.21
C ILE A 127 1.55 -3.85 1.67
N ALA A 128 0.90 -4.99 1.91
CA ALA A 128 0.65 -5.49 3.26
C ALA A 128 1.96 -5.78 4.01
N LEU A 129 2.95 -6.40 3.35
CA LEU A 129 4.29 -6.62 3.93
C LEU A 129 5.00 -5.30 4.22
N GLY A 130 4.94 -4.31 3.33
CA GLY A 130 5.48 -2.97 3.57
C GLY A 130 4.79 -2.26 4.73
N GLY A 131 3.47 -2.37 4.81
CA GLY A 131 2.67 -1.90 5.94
C GLY A 131 3.06 -2.57 7.26
N LEU A 132 3.35 -3.88 7.24
CA LEU A 132 3.83 -4.61 8.40
C LEU A 132 5.22 -4.12 8.82
N VAL A 133 6.15 -3.93 7.89
CA VAL A 133 7.48 -3.35 8.16
C VAL A 133 7.35 -1.98 8.84
N SER A 134 6.49 -1.11 8.31
CA SER A 134 6.27 0.22 8.88
C SER A 134 5.62 0.16 10.26
N ALA A 135 4.54 -0.59 10.41
CA ALA A 135 3.75 -0.65 11.64
C ALA A 135 4.43 -1.44 12.78
N SER A 136 5.40 -2.31 12.46
CA SER A 136 6.21 -3.02 13.45
C SER A 136 7.58 -2.37 13.71
N TYR A 137 7.81 -1.15 13.22
CA TYR A 137 9.09 -0.44 13.37
C TYR A 137 10.30 -1.22 12.85
N SER A 138 10.10 -2.00 11.77
CA SER A 138 11.10 -2.92 11.23
C SER A 138 11.94 -2.34 10.11
N GLY A 139 11.70 -1.09 9.73
CA GLY A 139 12.35 -0.46 8.57
C GLY A 139 13.87 -0.33 8.69
N LEU A 140 14.40 -0.19 9.90
CA LEU A 140 15.84 -0.11 10.18
C LEU A 140 16.44 -1.43 10.68
N SER A 141 15.68 -2.53 10.67
CA SER A 141 16.18 -3.84 11.15
C SER A 141 17.25 -4.44 10.24
N CYS A 142 17.36 -3.98 9.00
CA CYS A 142 18.35 -4.42 8.02
C CYS A 142 18.91 -3.23 7.27
N THR A 143 20.13 -2.82 7.56
CA THR A 143 20.80 -1.66 6.95
C THR A 143 21.56 -2.00 5.66
N GLY A 144 21.90 -3.27 5.42
CA GLY A 144 22.56 -3.72 4.21
C GLY A 144 21.59 -3.98 3.06
N LEU A 145 22.04 -3.82 1.80
CA LEU A 145 21.23 -4.12 0.62
C LEU A 145 21.03 -5.62 0.42
N THR A 146 22.04 -6.43 0.67
CA THR A 146 22.06 -7.88 0.39
C THR A 146 21.71 -8.75 1.59
N GLY A 147 21.67 -8.21 2.79
CA GLY A 147 21.39 -8.94 4.01
C GLY A 147 21.18 -8.06 5.21
N CYS A 148 20.74 -8.67 6.29
CA CYS A 148 20.76 -8.06 7.60
C CYS A 148 22.09 -8.46 8.24
N ALA A 149 22.94 -7.49 8.59
CA ALA A 149 24.07 -7.79 9.46
C ALA A 149 23.50 -8.40 10.75
N GLU A 150 23.89 -9.60 11.08
CA GLU A 150 23.68 -10.09 12.43
C GLU A 150 24.29 -9.04 13.35
N MET A 151 23.51 -8.49 14.27
CA MET A 151 24.04 -7.67 15.36
C MET A 151 24.82 -8.60 16.29
N SER A 152 25.92 -9.15 15.73
CA SER A 152 26.87 -9.98 16.44
C SER A 152 27.68 -9.02 17.32
N GLY A 153 27.48 -9.11 18.62
CA GLY A 153 28.49 -8.74 19.59
C GLY A 153 28.59 -7.27 20.00
N THR A 154 27.53 -6.51 20.02
CA THR A 154 27.53 -5.30 20.83
C THR A 154 27.04 -5.62 22.24
N ILE A 155 27.90 -5.31 23.21
CA ILE A 155 27.69 -5.33 24.65
C ILE A 155 26.25 -4.84 24.94
N GLU A 156 25.38 -5.75 25.42
CA GLU A 156 24.05 -5.36 25.88
C GLU A 156 24.21 -4.28 26.96
N PRO A 157 23.61 -3.09 26.77
CA PRO A 157 23.62 -2.11 27.83
C PRO A 157 22.92 -2.68 29.07
N PRO A 158 23.40 -2.39 30.30
CA PRO A 158 22.78 -2.85 31.52
C PRO A 158 21.30 -2.43 31.55
N GLY A 159 20.40 -3.42 31.61
CA GLY A 159 18.95 -3.22 31.51
C GLY A 159 18.34 -3.44 30.11
N ALA A 160 19.10 -3.91 29.14
CA ALA A 160 18.55 -4.39 27.88
C ALA A 160 17.57 -5.54 28.15
N ILE A 161 16.40 -5.46 27.53
CA ILE A 161 15.45 -6.58 27.49
C ILE A 161 16.22 -7.78 26.90
N PRO A 162 16.19 -8.97 27.59
CA PRO A 162 16.98 -10.14 27.16
C PRO A 162 16.81 -10.38 25.67
N ALA A 163 17.92 -10.75 25.00
CA ALA A 163 17.97 -11.01 23.55
C ALA A 163 16.69 -11.67 23.10
N GLN A 164 15.86 -10.91 22.37
CA GLN A 164 14.46 -11.26 22.18
C GLN A 164 14.40 -12.64 21.55
N ALA A 165 13.69 -13.55 22.20
CA ALA A 165 13.48 -14.91 21.76
C ALA A 165 13.28 -14.89 20.23
N LYS A 166 14.12 -15.64 19.49
CA LYS A 166 14.04 -15.74 18.02
C LYS A 166 12.61 -16.09 17.67
N LEU A 167 11.88 -15.09 17.15
CA LEU A 167 10.49 -15.29 16.75
C LEU A 167 10.45 -16.30 15.61
N SER A 168 9.52 -17.23 15.68
CA SER A 168 9.19 -18.06 14.52
C SER A 168 8.63 -17.19 13.40
N ILE A 169 8.80 -17.63 12.14
CA ILE A 169 8.30 -16.89 10.96
C ILE A 169 6.79 -16.52 11.11
N PRO A 170 5.89 -17.45 11.51
CA PRO A 170 4.47 -17.10 11.70
C PRO A 170 4.25 -16.04 12.78
N GLN A 171 5.03 -16.04 13.85
CA GLN A 171 4.92 -15.04 14.91
C GLN A 171 5.43 -13.66 14.46
N ALA A 172 6.50 -13.62 13.67
CA ALA A 172 7.07 -12.38 13.16
C ALA A 172 6.19 -11.73 12.08
N LEU A 173 5.47 -12.53 11.31
CA LEU A 173 4.54 -12.07 10.26
C LEU A 173 3.09 -11.89 10.75
N ASN A 174 2.81 -12.11 12.04
CA ASN A 174 1.48 -11.95 12.59
C ASN A 174 1.12 -10.46 12.76
N PRO A 175 0.18 -9.90 11.96
CA PRO A 175 -0.18 -8.49 12.04
C PRO A 175 -1.00 -8.12 13.28
N TRP A 176 -1.49 -9.11 14.02
CA TRP A 176 -2.25 -8.90 15.26
C TRP A 176 -1.37 -8.84 16.50
N ARG A 177 -0.09 -9.10 16.36
CA ARG A 177 0.86 -9.00 17.46
C ARG A 177 1.26 -7.55 17.67
N GLU A 178 1.21 -7.06 18.92
CA GLU A 178 1.75 -5.75 19.26
C GLU A 178 3.26 -5.72 19.02
N PRO A 179 3.76 -4.70 18.31
CA PRO A 179 5.19 -4.55 18.06
C PRO A 179 5.91 -4.18 19.36
N ILE A 180 7.08 -4.75 19.55
CA ILE A 180 7.96 -4.36 20.64
C ILE A 180 8.78 -3.17 20.14
N PHE A 181 8.56 -2.01 20.74
CA PHE A 181 9.31 -0.80 20.45
C PHE A 181 10.16 -0.42 21.63
N SER A 182 11.47 -0.27 21.42
CA SER A 182 12.39 0.29 22.39
C SER A 182 12.90 1.65 21.90
N PRO A 183 12.63 2.75 22.62
CA PRO A 183 13.19 4.06 22.26
C PRO A 183 14.71 4.11 22.28
N ALA A 184 15.33 3.22 23.06
CA ALA A 184 16.79 3.14 23.20
C ALA A 184 17.48 2.41 22.03
N SER A 185 16.73 1.68 21.20
CA SER A 185 17.28 0.97 20.03
C SER A 185 16.34 1.14 18.84
N PRO A 186 16.73 1.96 17.85
CA PRO A 186 15.94 2.14 16.62
C PRO A 186 15.91 0.88 15.74
N ALA A 187 16.85 -0.04 15.94
CA ALA A 187 16.90 -1.33 15.25
C ALA A 187 16.11 -2.38 16.03
N ASN A 188 15.04 -2.86 15.43
CA ASN A 188 14.21 -3.93 16.01
C ASN A 188 14.71 -5.29 15.50
N SER A 189 15.38 -6.07 16.33
CA SER A 189 15.86 -7.41 15.96
C SER A 189 14.72 -8.36 15.56
N ALA A 190 13.54 -8.21 16.15
CA ALA A 190 12.34 -8.96 15.77
C ALA A 190 11.79 -8.54 14.39
N GLY A 191 12.24 -7.42 13.84
CA GLY A 191 11.83 -6.87 12.55
C GLY A 191 12.58 -7.42 11.34
N VAL A 192 13.61 -8.25 11.54
CA VAL A 192 14.41 -8.82 10.44
C VAL A 192 13.53 -9.64 9.48
N ILE A 193 12.67 -10.50 10.01
CA ILE A 193 11.80 -11.38 9.20
C ILE A 193 10.80 -10.56 8.37
N PRO A 194 9.99 -9.65 8.92
CA PRO A 194 9.12 -8.79 8.13
C PRO A 194 9.86 -7.99 7.06
N HIS A 195 11.03 -7.43 7.40
CA HIS A 195 11.83 -6.64 6.47
C HIS A 195 12.32 -7.50 5.30
N MET A 196 12.87 -8.70 5.58
CA MET A 196 13.33 -9.61 4.53
C MET A 196 12.16 -10.15 3.70
N ALA A 197 11.03 -10.48 4.32
CA ALA A 197 9.82 -10.90 3.60
C ALA A 197 9.37 -9.80 2.61
N HIS A 198 9.39 -8.53 3.02
CA HIS A 198 9.07 -7.40 2.14
C HIS A 198 10.07 -7.27 0.97
N ARG A 199 11.37 -7.49 1.21
CA ARG A 199 12.40 -7.48 0.14
C ARG A 199 12.20 -8.63 -0.85
N TYR A 200 11.98 -9.85 -0.39
CA TYR A 200 11.70 -11.00 -1.27
C TYR A 200 10.38 -10.81 -2.02
N GLY A 201 9.37 -10.25 -1.36
CA GLY A 201 8.13 -9.87 -2.00
C GLY A 201 8.30 -8.81 -3.11
N ALA A 202 9.27 -7.90 -2.98
CA ALA A 202 9.62 -6.95 -4.04
C ALA A 202 10.18 -7.65 -5.28
N PHE A 203 11.06 -8.67 -5.12
CA PHE A 203 11.53 -9.50 -6.24
C PHE A 203 10.39 -10.29 -6.87
N ALA A 204 9.50 -10.89 -6.08
CA ALA A 204 8.32 -11.57 -6.60
C ALA A 204 7.41 -10.61 -7.38
N SER A 205 7.22 -9.39 -6.88
CA SER A 205 6.46 -8.35 -7.58
C SER A 205 7.12 -7.96 -8.91
N LEU A 206 8.44 -7.83 -8.95
CA LEU A 206 9.19 -7.57 -10.18
C LEU A 206 8.98 -8.66 -11.22
N LEU A 207 9.05 -9.94 -10.80
CA LEU A 207 8.87 -11.10 -11.68
C LEU A 207 7.46 -11.17 -12.30
N VAL A 208 6.45 -10.60 -11.66
CA VAL A 208 5.07 -10.56 -12.18
C VAL A 208 4.80 -9.28 -12.96
N LEU A 209 5.22 -8.13 -12.45
CA LEU A 209 4.83 -6.83 -13.00
C LEU A 209 5.66 -6.44 -14.23
N LEU A 210 6.93 -6.85 -14.30
CA LEU A 210 7.76 -6.60 -15.48
C LEU A 210 7.20 -7.30 -16.72
N PRO A 211 6.92 -8.62 -16.72
CA PRO A 211 6.26 -9.27 -17.83
C PRO A 211 4.88 -8.70 -18.15
N LEU A 212 4.09 -8.30 -17.12
CA LEU A 212 2.79 -7.66 -17.33
C LEU A 212 2.92 -6.33 -18.08
N GLY A 213 3.88 -5.49 -17.73
CA GLY A 213 4.16 -4.23 -18.41
C GLY A 213 4.55 -4.46 -19.88
N LEU A 214 5.44 -5.43 -20.13
CA LEU A 214 5.85 -5.82 -21.48
C LEU A 214 4.68 -6.42 -22.29
N LEU A 215 3.83 -7.24 -21.65
CA LEU A 215 2.63 -7.79 -22.28
C LEU A 215 1.63 -6.68 -22.63
N ALA A 216 1.48 -5.65 -21.78
CA ALA A 216 0.64 -4.50 -22.09
C ALA A 216 1.14 -3.74 -23.33
N LEU A 217 2.47 -3.57 -23.49
CA LEU A 217 3.07 -2.98 -24.69
C LEU A 217 2.74 -3.80 -25.93
N ARG A 218 2.93 -5.13 -25.89
CA ARG A 218 2.65 -6.05 -27.00
C ARG A 218 1.18 -6.07 -27.41
N ASN A 219 0.27 -5.80 -26.46
CA ASN A 219 -1.17 -5.70 -26.70
C ASN A 219 -1.62 -4.30 -27.13
N GLY A 220 -0.72 -3.42 -27.56
CA GLY A 220 -1.03 -2.07 -28.05
C GLY A 220 -1.35 -1.05 -26.94
N ARG A 221 -1.24 -1.42 -25.65
CA ARG A 221 -1.45 -0.52 -24.51
C ARG A 221 -0.16 0.20 -24.11
N HIS A 222 0.46 0.87 -25.07
CA HIS A 222 1.80 1.45 -24.91
C HIS A 222 1.90 2.40 -23.72
N ARG A 223 0.93 3.33 -23.55
CA ARG A 223 0.93 4.30 -22.43
C ARG A 223 0.87 3.58 -21.08
N SER A 224 -0.04 2.63 -20.92
CA SER A 224 -0.19 1.88 -19.66
C SER A 224 1.02 1.00 -19.37
N GLY A 225 1.58 0.33 -20.38
CA GLY A 225 2.76 -0.51 -20.24
C GLY A 225 4.00 0.31 -19.87
N LEU A 226 4.30 1.39 -20.59
CA LEU A 226 5.43 2.28 -20.29
C LEU A 226 5.30 2.91 -18.90
N PHE A 227 4.09 3.36 -18.52
CA PHE A 227 3.87 3.96 -17.21
C PHE A 227 4.07 2.96 -16.09
N LEU A 228 3.56 1.72 -16.23
CA LEU A 228 3.79 0.65 -15.26
C LEU A 228 5.28 0.34 -15.10
N LEU A 229 6.03 0.23 -16.20
CA LEU A 229 7.46 -0.03 -16.18
C LEU A 229 8.24 1.13 -15.52
N ALA A 230 7.87 2.39 -15.81
CA ALA A 230 8.46 3.56 -15.17
C ALA A 230 8.21 3.59 -13.66
N LEU A 231 6.97 3.29 -13.24
CA LEU A 231 6.62 3.18 -11.81
C LEU A 231 7.42 2.06 -11.12
N LEU A 232 7.64 0.93 -11.81
CA LEU A 232 8.39 -0.19 -11.28
C LEU A 232 9.86 0.17 -11.02
N VAL A 233 10.49 0.87 -11.97
CA VAL A 233 11.87 1.39 -11.82
C VAL A 233 11.94 2.42 -10.68
N ALA A 234 11.01 3.36 -10.64
CA ALA A 234 10.94 4.37 -9.58
C ALA A 234 10.74 3.74 -8.20
N GLN A 235 9.87 2.72 -8.09
CA GLN A 235 9.62 2.00 -6.85
C GLN A 235 10.87 1.27 -6.34
N ALA A 236 11.60 0.60 -7.23
CA ALA A 236 12.86 -0.06 -6.89
C ALA A 236 13.92 0.95 -6.44
N GLY A 237 14.07 2.05 -7.17
CA GLY A 237 15.00 3.14 -6.82
C GLY A 237 14.68 3.75 -5.46
N LEU A 238 13.41 4.04 -5.16
CA LEU A 238 13.00 4.54 -3.86
C LEU A 238 13.23 3.52 -2.74
N GLY A 239 13.02 2.22 -2.99
CA GLY A 239 13.37 1.18 -2.02
C GLY A 239 14.85 1.20 -1.63
N ILE A 240 15.75 1.41 -2.60
CA ILE A 240 17.19 1.57 -2.36
C ILE A 240 17.46 2.85 -1.55
N VAL A 241 16.85 3.98 -1.93
CA VAL A 241 16.98 5.26 -1.22
C VAL A 241 16.54 5.14 0.24
N LEU A 242 15.44 4.45 0.52
CA LEU A 242 14.95 4.25 1.89
C LEU A 242 15.96 3.54 2.76
N ILE A 243 16.67 2.54 2.21
CA ILE A 243 17.72 1.82 2.95
C ILE A 243 18.97 2.70 3.10
N ALA A 244 19.41 3.33 2.00
CA ALA A 244 20.65 4.11 1.97
C ALA A 244 20.62 5.35 2.87
N PHE A 245 19.45 5.98 3.03
CA PHE A 245 19.28 7.21 3.78
C PHE A 245 18.46 7.04 5.09
N ALA A 246 18.44 5.83 5.65
CA ALA A 246 17.79 5.52 6.92
C ALA A 246 16.34 6.02 7.02
N LEU A 247 15.53 5.72 6.01
CA LEU A 247 14.08 6.00 5.95
C LEU A 247 13.72 7.50 5.95
N PRO A 248 14.22 8.32 5.03
CA PRO A 248 13.79 9.71 4.96
C PRO A 248 12.29 9.79 4.71
N LEU A 249 11.59 10.68 5.42
CA LEU A 249 10.12 10.81 5.37
C LEU A 249 9.61 11.03 3.95
N TRP A 250 10.26 11.92 3.17
CA TRP A 250 9.88 12.16 1.77
C TRP A 250 9.99 10.90 0.90
N GLY A 251 11.03 10.10 1.15
CA GLY A 251 11.23 8.83 0.43
C GLY A 251 10.14 7.81 0.76
N ALA A 252 9.75 7.71 2.04
CA ALA A 252 8.66 6.82 2.47
C ALA A 252 7.31 7.26 1.88
N LEU A 253 7.02 8.55 1.86
CA LEU A 253 5.80 9.10 1.24
C LEU A 253 5.78 8.84 -0.27
N ALA A 254 6.89 9.10 -0.98
CA ALA A 254 7.01 8.85 -2.41
C ALA A 254 6.87 7.35 -2.75
N HIS A 255 7.51 6.47 -1.97
CA HIS A 255 7.42 5.02 -2.14
C HIS A 255 5.98 4.51 -2.00
N ASN A 256 5.24 4.98 -0.99
CA ASN A 256 3.84 4.65 -0.80
C ASN A 256 2.95 5.20 -1.93
N LEU A 257 3.20 6.43 -2.40
CA LEU A 257 2.45 7.02 -3.51
C LEU A 257 2.65 6.22 -4.79
N ILE A 258 3.88 5.84 -5.13
CA ILE A 258 4.17 5.05 -6.32
C ILE A 258 3.54 3.66 -6.21
N ALA A 259 3.57 3.01 -5.04
CA ALA A 259 2.89 1.74 -4.82
C ALA A 259 1.37 1.84 -5.07
N ALA A 260 0.73 2.91 -4.61
CA ALA A 260 -0.69 3.17 -4.85
C ALA A 260 -0.99 3.40 -6.35
N MET A 261 -0.13 4.16 -7.05
CA MET A 261 -0.24 4.38 -8.50
C MET A 261 -0.03 3.09 -9.29
N MET A 262 0.90 2.23 -8.87
CA MET A 262 1.09 0.90 -9.48
C MET A 262 -0.15 0.04 -9.36
N LEU A 263 -0.76 -0.02 -8.16
CA LEU A 263 -2.01 -0.76 -7.94
C LEU A 263 -3.13 -0.22 -8.82
N ALA A 264 -3.32 1.10 -8.89
CA ALA A 264 -4.32 1.74 -9.74
C ALA A 264 -4.09 1.44 -11.22
N MET A 265 -2.83 1.50 -11.68
CA MET A 265 -2.46 1.19 -13.06
C MET A 265 -2.72 -0.27 -13.41
N VAL A 266 -2.29 -1.22 -12.58
CA VAL A 266 -2.50 -2.65 -12.81
C VAL A 266 -4.00 -2.97 -12.82
N PHE A 267 -4.77 -2.39 -11.89
CA PHE A 267 -6.23 -2.55 -11.83
C PHE A 267 -6.93 -1.98 -13.07
N SER A 268 -6.40 -0.95 -13.70
CA SER A 268 -6.94 -0.40 -14.96
C SER A 268 -6.73 -1.32 -16.19
N LEU A 269 -5.85 -2.31 -16.09
CA LEU A 269 -5.63 -3.30 -17.15
C LEU A 269 -6.68 -4.42 -17.17
N ILE A 270 -7.44 -4.58 -16.08
CA ILE A 270 -8.57 -5.50 -15.98
C ILE A 270 -9.78 -4.93 -16.72
#